data_8f06486a328b5dbc787e2b8e3b6ea98f
#
_entry.id   8f06486a328b5dbc787e2b8e3b6ea98f
#
_cell.length_a   1.000
_cell.length_b   1.000
_cell.length_c   1.000
_cell.angle_alpha   90.00
_cell.angle_beta   90.00
_cell.angle_gamma   90.00
#
_symmetry.space_group_name_H-M   'P 1'
#
loop_
_entity.id
_entity.type
_entity.pdbx_description
1 polymer ?
#
loop_
_entity_poly.entity_id
_entity_poly.type
_entity_poly.pdbx_seq_one_letter_code
_entity_poly.pdbx_strand_id
1 'polypeptide(L)'
;MNDFVFHALQQCIFSPENKEKLLHKIHEKLAIQRHIQSDEENRLMNQIHGLETAQENLTAYLETGKGSDTILNKLQQNETTLKTLQQQLAYKKTEIPTVDEDTYRRLVKQFKHYMSHVKSPEVAALKTAAIQDIKIQKEDITVKFCEGVPIDKETEAYFHLQ
;
A
#
# COMPACT_ATOMS: atom_id res chain seq x y z
N MET A 1 23.22 -17.26 -15.26
CA MET A 1 22.18 -16.68 -16.14
C MET A 1 21.15 -15.85 -15.35
N ASN A 2 20.57 -16.37 -14.25
CA ASN A 2 19.60 -15.62 -13.44
C ASN A 2 20.14 -14.31 -12.87
N ASP A 3 21.40 -14.26 -12.42
CA ASP A 3 21.96 -13.06 -11.78
C ASP A 3 22.23 -11.93 -12.76
N PHE A 4 22.61 -12.26 -14.01
CA PHE A 4 22.81 -11.27 -15.07
C PHE A 4 21.49 -10.57 -15.46
N VAL A 5 20.47 -11.37 -15.75
CA VAL A 5 19.13 -10.87 -16.10
C VAL A 5 18.56 -10.02 -14.97
N PHE A 6 18.78 -10.44 -13.74
CA PHE A 6 18.34 -9.71 -12.57
C PHE A 6 19.08 -8.37 -12.39
N HIS A 7 20.40 -8.35 -12.66
CA HIS A 7 21.18 -7.12 -12.61
C HIS A 7 20.71 -6.13 -13.68
N ALA A 8 20.44 -6.63 -14.89
CA ALA A 8 19.84 -5.85 -15.96
C ALA A 8 18.49 -5.25 -15.59
N LEU A 9 17.61 -6.06 -14.98
CA LEU A 9 16.29 -5.63 -14.50
C LEU A 9 16.42 -4.54 -13.43
N GLN A 10 17.35 -4.69 -12.50
CA GLN A 10 17.63 -3.66 -11.49
C GLN A 10 18.13 -2.36 -12.11
N GLN A 11 19.01 -2.43 -13.10
CA GLN A 11 19.51 -1.24 -13.81
C GLN A 11 18.40 -0.53 -14.56
N CYS A 12 17.55 -1.26 -15.27
CA CYS A 12 16.42 -0.68 -16.01
C CYS A 12 15.36 -0.07 -15.08
N ILE A 13 14.89 -0.80 -14.07
CA ILE A 13 13.82 -0.33 -13.16
C ILE A 13 14.28 0.89 -12.36
N PHE A 14 15.53 0.87 -11.87
CA PHE A 14 16.08 1.93 -11.02
C PHE A 14 17.00 2.89 -11.77
N SER A 15 16.86 3.00 -13.09
CA SER A 15 17.56 4.01 -13.86
C SER A 15 17.12 5.43 -13.44
N PRO A 16 17.97 6.43 -13.58
CA PRO A 16 17.59 7.81 -13.30
C PRO A 16 16.35 8.27 -14.08
N GLU A 17 16.19 7.78 -15.31
CA GLU A 17 15.08 8.11 -16.20
C GLU A 17 13.73 7.55 -15.70
N ASN A 18 13.74 6.37 -15.07
CA ASN A 18 12.55 5.75 -14.52
C ASN A 18 12.24 6.18 -13.08
N LYS A 19 13.19 6.81 -12.39
CA LYS A 19 13.04 7.27 -11.01
C LYS A 19 11.83 8.18 -10.85
N GLU A 20 11.69 9.19 -11.69
CA GLU A 20 10.58 10.17 -11.62
C GLU A 20 9.24 9.50 -11.86
N LYS A 21 9.15 8.61 -12.84
CA LYS A 21 7.93 7.84 -13.14
C LYS A 21 7.54 6.93 -11.97
N LEU A 22 8.52 6.30 -11.35
CA LEU A 22 8.31 5.42 -10.19
C LEU A 22 7.84 6.21 -8.96
N LEU A 23 8.50 7.34 -8.68
CA LEU A 23 8.09 8.25 -7.61
C LEU A 23 6.68 8.79 -7.85
N HIS A 24 6.37 9.19 -9.09
CA HIS A 24 5.02 9.65 -9.43
C HIS A 24 3.96 8.57 -9.16
N LYS A 25 4.17 7.34 -9.62
CA LYS A 25 3.26 6.20 -9.35
C LYS A 25 3.14 5.87 -7.86
N ILE A 26 4.22 5.99 -7.10
CA ILE A 26 4.19 5.79 -5.65
C ILE A 26 3.33 6.87 -5.00
N HIS A 27 3.56 8.14 -5.33
CA HIS A 27 2.79 9.25 -4.80
C HIS A 27 1.31 9.17 -5.17
N GLU A 28 0.99 8.80 -6.41
CA GLU A 28 -0.39 8.57 -6.85
C GLU A 28 -1.07 7.48 -6.01
N LYS A 29 -0.41 6.33 -5.83
CA LYS A 29 -0.94 5.24 -5.00
C LYS A 29 -1.11 5.63 -3.53
N LEU A 30 -0.14 6.37 -2.97
CA LEU A 30 -0.24 6.87 -1.60
C LEU A 30 -1.35 7.92 -1.45
N ALA A 31 -1.58 8.76 -2.45
CA ALA A 31 -2.69 9.72 -2.45
C ALA A 31 -4.05 9.02 -2.46
N ILE A 32 -4.22 7.99 -3.29
CA ILE A 32 -5.43 7.15 -3.30
C ILE A 32 -5.63 6.48 -1.94
N GLN A 33 -4.58 5.91 -1.37
CA GLN A 33 -4.66 5.24 -0.08
C GLN A 33 -5.02 6.20 1.06
N ARG A 34 -4.47 7.44 1.06
CA ARG A 34 -4.84 8.50 2.00
C ARG A 34 -6.30 8.90 1.86
N HIS A 35 -6.80 8.99 0.64
CA HIS A 35 -8.21 9.32 0.41
C HIS A 35 -9.14 8.26 0.96
N ILE A 36 -8.87 6.98 0.65
CA ILE A 36 -9.64 5.85 1.17
C ILE A 36 -9.61 5.82 2.72
N GLN A 37 -8.44 6.05 3.32
CA GLN A 37 -8.30 6.11 4.78
C GLN A 37 -9.12 7.26 5.36
N SER A 38 -9.04 8.45 4.79
CA SER A 38 -9.80 9.63 5.22
C SER A 38 -11.30 9.41 5.14
N ASP A 39 -11.80 8.81 4.05
CA ASP A 39 -13.22 8.50 3.88
C ASP A 39 -13.70 7.50 4.94
N GLU A 40 -12.89 6.50 5.26
CA GLU A 40 -13.23 5.51 6.28
C GLU A 40 -13.18 6.09 7.70
N GLU A 41 -12.21 6.95 7.99
CA GLU A 41 -12.15 7.72 9.25
C GLU A 41 -13.37 8.60 9.42
N ASN A 42 -13.78 9.33 8.39
CA ASN A 42 -14.98 10.16 8.39
C ASN A 42 -16.25 9.33 8.61
N ARG A 43 -16.34 8.16 7.98
CA ARG A 43 -17.47 7.23 8.19
C ARG A 43 -17.54 6.76 9.65
N LEU A 44 -16.39 6.37 10.23
CA LEU A 44 -16.33 5.95 11.63
C LEU A 44 -16.70 7.08 12.59
N MET A 45 -16.19 8.29 12.35
CA MET A 45 -16.53 9.48 13.15
C MET A 45 -18.02 9.79 13.10
N ASN A 46 -18.65 9.71 11.93
CA ASN A 46 -20.10 9.91 11.80
C ASN A 46 -20.90 8.86 12.54
N GLN A 47 -20.47 7.60 12.53
CA GLN A 47 -21.12 6.53 13.31
C GLN A 47 -20.97 6.74 14.80
N ILE A 48 -19.81 7.15 15.29
CA ILE A 48 -19.54 7.48 16.69
C ILE A 48 -20.48 8.62 17.13
N HIS A 49 -20.48 9.73 16.37
CA HIS A 49 -21.32 10.88 16.69
C HIS A 49 -22.82 10.54 16.72
N GLY A 50 -23.29 9.72 15.78
CA GLY A 50 -24.68 9.25 15.77
C GLY A 50 -25.04 8.42 17.00
N LEU A 51 -24.13 7.57 17.50
CA LEU A 51 -24.33 6.78 18.71
C LEU A 51 -24.24 7.64 19.98
N GLU A 52 -23.34 8.62 20.03
CA GLU A 52 -23.24 9.58 21.14
C GLU A 52 -24.55 10.38 21.29
N THR A 53 -25.05 10.93 20.17
CA THR A 53 -26.36 11.62 20.17
C THR A 53 -27.51 10.69 20.62
N ALA A 54 -27.49 9.43 20.17
CA ALA A 54 -28.51 8.46 20.62
C ALA A 54 -28.39 8.16 22.11
N GLN A 55 -27.19 8.08 22.69
CA GLN A 55 -26.98 7.92 24.11
C GLN A 55 -27.50 9.13 24.91
N GLU A 56 -27.18 10.35 24.47
CA GLU A 56 -27.69 11.57 25.12
C GLU A 56 -29.21 11.58 25.15
N ASN A 57 -29.87 11.26 24.04
CA ASN A 57 -31.33 11.20 23.96
C ASN A 57 -31.93 10.13 24.89
N LEU A 58 -31.31 8.94 24.94
CA LEU A 58 -31.77 7.87 25.84
C LEU A 58 -31.56 8.23 27.32
N THR A 59 -30.47 8.88 27.66
CA THR A 59 -30.15 9.36 29.00
C THR A 59 -31.16 10.44 29.44
N ALA A 60 -31.40 11.43 28.58
CA ALA A 60 -32.42 12.45 28.84
C ALA A 60 -33.83 11.85 29.05
N TYR A 61 -34.17 10.80 28.29
CA TYR A 61 -35.45 10.10 28.48
C TYR A 61 -35.52 9.38 29.84
N LEU A 62 -34.41 8.75 30.28
CA LEU A 62 -34.33 8.12 31.60
C LEU A 62 -34.54 9.13 32.74
N GLU A 63 -34.01 10.33 32.61
CA GLU A 63 -34.15 11.41 33.59
C GLU A 63 -35.61 11.85 33.78
N THR A 64 -36.48 11.63 32.81
CA THR A 64 -37.91 11.87 32.95
C THR A 64 -38.64 10.84 33.82
N GLY A 65 -37.94 9.86 34.38
CA GLY A 65 -38.52 8.80 35.22
C GLY A 65 -39.29 7.71 34.45
N LYS A 66 -39.25 7.72 33.11
CA LYS A 66 -39.92 6.73 32.23
C LYS A 66 -38.95 5.61 31.77
N GLY A 67 -37.90 5.35 32.55
CA GLY A 67 -36.93 4.31 32.25
C GLY A 67 -37.52 2.90 32.22
N SER A 68 -37.03 2.08 31.30
CA SER A 68 -37.32 0.65 31.22
C SER A 68 -36.04 -0.13 31.05
N ASP A 69 -36.06 -1.42 31.41
CA ASP A 69 -34.90 -2.31 31.18
C ASP A 69 -34.46 -2.34 29.72
N THR A 70 -35.40 -2.15 28.79
CA THR A 70 -35.09 -2.06 27.36
C THR A 70 -34.18 -0.86 27.03
N ILE A 71 -34.42 0.29 27.67
CA ILE A 71 -33.58 1.49 27.46
C ILE A 71 -32.20 1.30 28.06
N LEU A 72 -32.12 0.73 29.27
CA LEU A 72 -30.83 0.42 29.90
C LEU A 72 -30.01 -0.57 29.06
N ASN A 73 -30.65 -1.63 28.56
CA ASN A 73 -29.99 -2.57 27.65
C ASN A 73 -29.50 -1.89 26.37
N LYS A 74 -30.27 -0.95 25.81
CA LYS A 74 -29.88 -0.19 24.62
C LYS A 74 -28.69 0.72 24.88
N LEU A 75 -28.65 1.38 26.02
CA LEU A 75 -27.50 2.20 26.43
C LEU A 75 -26.22 1.35 26.54
N GLN A 76 -26.30 0.20 27.19
CA GLN A 76 -25.16 -0.71 27.33
C GLN A 76 -24.66 -1.25 25.98
N GLN A 77 -25.57 -1.55 25.06
CA GLN A 77 -25.21 -1.93 23.70
C GLN A 77 -24.52 -0.79 22.97
N ASN A 78 -25.03 0.44 23.05
CA ASN A 78 -24.43 1.61 22.44
C ASN A 78 -23.03 1.89 23.00
N GLU A 79 -22.83 1.79 24.34
CA GLU A 79 -21.52 1.92 24.97
C GLU A 79 -20.50 0.92 24.43
N THR A 80 -20.90 -0.35 24.34
CA THR A 80 -20.02 -1.41 23.80
C THR A 80 -19.65 -1.13 22.35
N THR A 81 -20.62 -0.70 21.53
CA THR A 81 -20.42 -0.38 20.13
C THR A 81 -19.50 0.85 19.96
N LEU A 82 -19.72 1.90 20.75
CA LEU A 82 -18.88 3.10 20.77
C LEU A 82 -17.43 2.76 21.08
N LYS A 83 -17.18 1.99 22.12
CA LYS A 83 -15.84 1.55 22.49
C LYS A 83 -15.15 0.82 21.34
N THR A 84 -15.88 -0.05 20.66
CA THR A 84 -15.36 -0.80 19.50
C THR A 84 -15.01 0.12 18.33
N LEU A 85 -15.90 1.06 17.99
CA LEU A 85 -15.67 2.03 16.91
C LEU A 85 -14.51 2.98 17.22
N GLN A 86 -14.40 3.45 18.47
CA GLN A 86 -13.28 4.29 18.91
C GLN A 86 -11.93 3.55 18.81
N GLN A 87 -11.89 2.26 19.16
CA GLN A 87 -10.69 1.44 18.99
C GLN A 87 -10.35 1.25 17.52
N GLN A 88 -11.35 1.00 16.65
CA GLN A 88 -11.14 0.91 15.20
C GLN A 88 -10.59 2.22 14.63
N LEU A 89 -11.14 3.36 15.03
CA LEU A 89 -10.68 4.67 14.61
C LEU A 89 -9.24 4.94 15.06
N ALA A 90 -8.89 4.60 16.30
CA ALA A 90 -7.54 4.75 16.82
C ALA A 90 -6.52 3.89 16.06
N TYR A 91 -6.90 2.65 15.71
CA TYR A 91 -6.05 1.77 14.91
C TYR A 91 -5.84 2.29 13.48
N LYS A 92 -6.86 2.89 12.89
CA LYS A 92 -6.82 3.42 11.51
C LYS A 92 -6.05 4.73 11.37
N LYS A 93 -5.88 5.51 12.43
CA LYS A 93 -5.11 6.76 12.45
C LYS A 93 -3.58 6.56 12.30
N THR A 94 -3.15 5.41 11.77
CA THR A 94 -1.73 5.18 11.45
C THR A 94 -1.34 6.06 10.27
N GLU A 95 -0.35 6.92 10.47
CA GLU A 95 0.14 7.82 9.42
C GLU A 95 0.65 7.04 8.20
N ILE A 96 0.12 7.36 7.03
CA ILE A 96 0.65 6.89 5.76
C ILE A 96 1.94 7.68 5.49
N PRO A 97 3.09 7.00 5.36
CA PRO A 97 4.37 7.67 5.22
C PRO A 97 4.42 8.53 3.94
N THR A 98 5.17 9.62 4.00
CA THR A 98 5.58 10.35 2.81
C THR A 98 6.86 9.73 2.26
N VAL A 99 6.93 9.58 0.94
CA VAL A 99 8.13 9.08 0.28
C VAL A 99 8.85 10.26 -0.35
N ASP A 100 9.83 10.79 0.39
CA ASP A 100 10.80 11.75 -0.14
C ASP A 100 11.94 11.04 -0.87
N GLU A 101 12.87 11.80 -1.43
CA GLU A 101 14.00 11.25 -2.19
C GLU A 101 14.91 10.35 -1.35
N ASP A 102 15.13 10.67 -0.09
CA ASP A 102 15.98 9.87 0.80
C ASP A 102 15.30 8.57 1.21
N THR A 103 14.00 8.62 1.45
CA THR A 103 13.18 7.43 1.68
C THR A 103 13.16 6.55 0.43
N TYR A 104 12.99 7.11 -0.75
CA TYR A 104 13.08 6.38 -2.02
C TYR A 104 14.44 5.69 -2.17
N ARG A 105 15.56 6.39 -1.95
CA ARG A 105 16.90 5.81 -2.02
C ARG A 105 17.09 4.65 -1.04
N ARG A 106 16.59 4.77 0.20
CA ARG A 106 16.63 3.69 1.19
C ARG A 106 15.81 2.48 0.74
N LEU A 107 14.60 2.70 0.25
CA LEU A 107 13.73 1.63 -0.27
C LEU A 107 14.37 0.89 -1.44
N VAL A 108 14.94 1.62 -2.40
CA VAL A 108 15.65 1.02 -3.54
C VAL A 108 16.84 0.19 -3.06
N LYS A 109 17.63 0.69 -2.10
CA LYS A 109 18.77 -0.06 -1.53
C LYS A 109 18.31 -1.32 -0.82
N GLN A 110 17.26 -1.25 0.00
CA GLN A 110 16.68 -2.40 0.69
C GLN A 110 16.11 -3.42 -0.31
N PHE A 111 15.38 -2.96 -1.33
CA PHE A 111 14.84 -3.82 -2.35
C PHE A 111 15.95 -4.54 -3.15
N LYS A 112 17.01 -3.81 -3.57
CA LYS A 112 18.17 -4.41 -4.22
C LYS A 112 18.83 -5.47 -3.35
N HIS A 113 19.02 -5.17 -2.06
CA HIS A 113 19.58 -6.12 -1.10
C HIS A 113 18.69 -7.36 -0.93
N TYR A 114 17.38 -7.16 -0.71
CA TYR A 114 16.42 -8.24 -0.59
C TYR A 114 16.44 -9.15 -1.83
N MET A 115 16.33 -8.56 -3.00
CA MET A 115 16.29 -9.30 -4.25
C MET A 115 17.61 -10.03 -4.56
N SER A 116 18.74 -9.58 -4.05
CA SER A 116 20.05 -10.22 -4.26
C SER A 116 20.31 -11.38 -3.29
N HIS A 117 19.80 -11.29 -2.07
CA HIS A 117 20.16 -12.21 -0.99
C HIS A 117 19.06 -13.22 -0.63
N VAL A 118 17.79 -12.88 -0.91
CA VAL A 118 16.68 -13.77 -0.56
C VAL A 118 16.41 -14.75 -1.68
N LYS A 119 16.61 -16.04 -1.39
CA LYS A 119 16.26 -17.17 -2.27
C LYS A 119 14.87 -17.69 -1.91
N SER A 120 13.84 -16.84 -2.00
CA SER A 120 12.47 -17.27 -1.73
C SER A 120 11.73 -17.59 -3.03
N PRO A 121 10.71 -18.49 -2.99
CA PRO A 121 9.85 -18.75 -4.15
C PRO A 121 9.16 -17.50 -4.68
N GLU A 122 8.78 -16.57 -3.79
CA GLU A 122 8.12 -15.31 -4.15
C GLU A 122 9.05 -14.38 -4.95
N VAL A 123 10.33 -14.30 -4.53
CA VAL A 123 11.35 -13.54 -5.27
C VAL A 123 11.61 -14.17 -6.64
N ALA A 124 11.64 -15.50 -6.72
CA ALA A 124 11.77 -16.22 -7.98
C ALA A 124 10.56 -15.95 -8.90
N ALA A 125 9.35 -15.97 -8.35
CA ALA A 125 8.12 -15.66 -9.08
C ALA A 125 8.10 -14.22 -9.60
N LEU A 126 8.52 -13.25 -8.78
CA LEU A 126 8.64 -11.84 -9.20
C LEU A 126 9.65 -11.66 -10.34
N LYS A 127 10.81 -12.33 -10.26
CA LYS A 127 11.81 -12.33 -11.33
C LYS A 127 11.24 -12.87 -12.64
N THR A 128 10.49 -13.97 -12.56
CA THR A 128 9.88 -14.62 -13.74
C THR A 128 8.74 -13.78 -14.32
N ALA A 129 7.89 -13.22 -13.47
CA ALA A 129 6.74 -12.42 -13.90
C ALA A 129 7.13 -11.09 -14.56
N ALA A 130 8.31 -10.55 -14.27
CA ALA A 130 8.78 -9.30 -14.86
C ALA A 130 9.39 -9.47 -16.27
N ILE A 131 9.69 -10.71 -16.68
CA ILE A 131 10.38 -11.01 -17.93
C ILE A 131 9.43 -11.76 -18.85
N GLN A 132 9.19 -11.18 -20.03
CA GLN A 132 8.37 -11.82 -21.07
C GLN A 132 9.19 -12.80 -21.92
N ASP A 133 10.39 -12.38 -22.34
CA ASP A 133 11.26 -13.16 -23.22
C ASP A 133 12.73 -12.78 -23.07
N ILE A 134 13.63 -13.72 -23.36
CA ILE A 134 15.07 -13.48 -23.41
C ILE A 134 15.59 -14.09 -24.71
N LYS A 135 16.14 -13.24 -25.59
CA LYS A 135 16.81 -13.67 -26.81
C LYS A 135 18.30 -13.51 -26.69
N ILE A 136 19.03 -14.56 -27.00
CA ILE A 136 20.49 -14.55 -27.01
C ILE A 136 20.95 -14.74 -28.45
N GLN A 137 21.69 -13.76 -28.99
CA GLN A 137 22.23 -13.79 -30.33
C GLN A 137 23.71 -13.43 -30.28
N LYS A 138 24.59 -14.42 -30.46
CA LYS A 138 26.07 -14.27 -30.44
C LYS A 138 26.54 -13.53 -29.16
N GLU A 139 26.85 -12.23 -29.29
CA GLU A 139 27.36 -11.38 -28.21
C GLU A 139 26.28 -10.48 -27.61
N ASP A 140 25.06 -10.57 -28.11
CA ASP A 140 23.94 -9.73 -27.67
C ASP A 140 22.91 -10.54 -26.88
N ILE A 141 22.46 -9.97 -25.78
CA ILE A 141 21.31 -10.48 -25.01
C ILE A 141 20.22 -9.42 -25.03
N THR A 142 19.06 -9.78 -25.57
CA THR A 142 17.87 -8.96 -25.52
C THR A 142 16.91 -9.49 -24.46
N VAL A 143 16.51 -8.65 -23.50
CA VAL A 143 15.54 -8.98 -22.47
C VAL A 143 14.26 -8.19 -22.73
N LYS A 144 13.16 -8.91 -22.95
CA LYS A 144 11.85 -8.36 -23.14
C LYS A 144 11.07 -8.41 -21.82
N PHE A 145 10.58 -7.26 -21.38
CA PHE A 145 9.85 -7.15 -20.11
C PHE A 145 8.34 -7.16 -20.33
N CYS A 146 7.60 -7.63 -19.32
CA CYS A 146 6.14 -7.63 -19.35
C CYS A 146 5.58 -6.20 -19.34
N GLU A 147 4.42 -6.01 -19.95
CA GLU A 147 3.69 -4.74 -19.88
C GLU A 147 3.42 -4.34 -18.43
N GLY A 148 3.67 -3.08 -18.09
CA GLY A 148 3.48 -2.54 -16.75
C GLY A 148 4.75 -2.47 -15.89
N VAL A 149 5.87 -3.07 -16.32
CA VAL A 149 7.19 -2.75 -15.77
C VAL A 149 7.55 -1.33 -16.21
N PRO A 150 7.91 -0.40 -15.30
CA PRO A 150 8.17 0.99 -15.65
C PRO A 150 9.52 1.14 -16.35
N ILE A 151 9.57 0.71 -17.61
CA ILE A 151 10.72 0.81 -18.49
C ILE A 151 10.30 1.70 -19.66
N ASP A 152 11.21 2.57 -20.10
CA ASP A 152 10.92 3.52 -21.19
C ASP A 152 10.66 2.82 -22.53
N LYS A 153 9.77 3.39 -23.26
CA LYS A 153 9.17 3.19 -24.61
C LYS A 153 9.49 1.92 -25.40
N GLU A 154 10.60 1.25 -25.12
CA GLU A 154 10.93 -0.06 -25.68
C GLU A 154 10.93 -1.07 -24.53
N THR A 155 10.00 -1.99 -24.57
CA THR A 155 9.92 -3.12 -23.63
C THR A 155 11.10 -4.09 -23.76
N GLU A 156 12.20 -3.63 -24.36
CA GLU A 156 13.40 -4.40 -24.67
C GLU A 156 14.66 -3.68 -24.16
N ALA A 157 15.50 -4.40 -23.44
CA ALA A 157 16.83 -3.94 -23.06
C ALA A 157 17.91 -4.75 -23.79
N TYR A 158 18.86 -4.07 -24.40
CA TYR A 158 19.95 -4.67 -25.16
C TYR A 158 21.23 -4.65 -24.33
N PHE A 159 21.92 -5.77 -24.25
CA PHE A 159 23.17 -5.94 -23.51
C PHE A 159 24.21 -6.58 -24.40
N HIS A 160 25.39 -5.95 -24.49
CA HIS A 160 26.56 -6.54 -25.14
C HIS A 160 27.35 -7.37 -24.14
N LEU A 161 27.66 -8.61 -24.50
CA LEU A 161 28.58 -9.46 -23.73
C LEU A 161 30.01 -8.98 -24.05
N GLN A 162 30.69 -8.42 -23.03
CA GLN A 162 32.13 -8.14 -23.09
C GLN A 162 32.91 -9.37 -22.69
#